data_61686ebd3cc4f88c4df1dd2c0b2a4536
#
_entry.id   61686ebd3cc4f88c4df1dd2c0b2a4536
#
_cell.length_a   1.000
_cell.length_b   1.000
_cell.length_c   1.000
_cell.angle_alpha   90.00
_cell.angle_beta   90.00
_cell.angle_gamma   90.00
#
_symmetry.space_group_name_H-M   'P 1'
#
loop_
_entity.id
_entity.type
_entity.pdbx_description
1 polymer ?
#
loop_
_entity_poly.entity_id
_entity_poly.type
_entity_poly.pdbx_seq_one_letter_code
_entity_poly.pdbx_strand_id
1 'polypeptide(L)'
;MADSTLVFIVLGLTLAAFVWGRFRYDLVAISALLGAVMLGLVPGDEAFHGFGHPAVITVAAVLVLSRAFERSGVVDLIAEQVLKVGERLFLQLAALVGTVVVLSGFMNNVGALALLLPVAMRLAREHDTSPSLLLMPLAFGSLLGGLTTLIGTPPNIIIASYRGSVTGESFGLFSFSPVGVAVALAGLAFILLVGWRLVPQRAGKASTEEMFDTANYLVELEVDEQAKANGWTLRELQEALEETVPVLAVVRDDKRHAGHAFHGALRTGDILLMEAGPDDMKLLEDKAGLRVGKEPEESDEDGEEARETAEASSHEASESKGKKARKKAKEKIKNVDTEGLQLLEAVVRNDSMMINRTVSQLRLQNQFGLHLVAVARDGGRLKQRLRDIRFRPGDVLLLQGGESDLSENLAILGCLPLASRNLSLGQPRMMVVSLLIFAAAILAILLGMLPAAVALSTAAVVSLMVGVLPLREGYQAIDGPVLVLLGAMIPVGEALETSGGAALIADALQAFGGQWPVVVTLAGLFLLSMLLSNIVNNAAAAVLMAPIAASLAQGFDASVDPFLMAVAVSASCAFLTPIGHQSNTLVLNPGGYRFGDFWKLGLPLSLVVLAVAIPMILLVWPL
;
A
#
# COMPACT_ATOMS: atom_id res chain seq x y z
N MET A 1 10.64 -41.03 -17.98
CA MET A 1 11.61 -40.17 -17.26
C MET A 1 11.47 -40.55 -15.80
N ALA A 2 12.52 -40.47 -15.02
CA ALA A 2 12.37 -40.65 -13.59
C ALA A 2 11.46 -39.55 -13.02
N ASP A 3 10.60 -39.86 -12.07
CA ASP A 3 9.64 -38.89 -11.50
C ASP A 3 10.35 -37.68 -10.91
N SER A 4 11.52 -37.87 -10.32
CA SER A 4 12.40 -36.78 -9.86
C SER A 4 12.79 -35.82 -10.97
N THR A 5 13.09 -36.30 -12.19
CA THR A 5 13.42 -35.41 -13.34
C THR A 5 12.21 -34.57 -13.75
N LEU A 6 11.02 -35.17 -13.75
CA LEU A 6 9.77 -34.46 -14.09
C LEU A 6 9.43 -33.39 -13.06
N VAL A 7 9.60 -33.68 -11.75
CA VAL A 7 9.40 -32.68 -10.69
C VAL A 7 10.38 -31.51 -10.82
N PHE A 8 11.66 -31.76 -11.13
CA PHE A 8 12.63 -30.68 -11.36
C PHE A 8 12.28 -29.84 -12.58
N ILE A 9 11.73 -30.44 -13.65
CA ILE A 9 11.26 -29.67 -14.81
C ILE A 9 10.07 -28.79 -14.40
N VAL A 10 9.08 -29.32 -13.68
CA VAL A 10 7.92 -28.54 -13.19
C VAL A 10 8.37 -27.39 -12.31
N LEU A 11 9.22 -27.67 -11.30
CA LEU A 11 9.73 -26.64 -10.39
C LEU A 11 10.60 -25.59 -11.13
N GLY A 12 11.47 -26.04 -12.04
CA GLY A 12 12.31 -25.16 -12.84
C GLY A 12 11.49 -24.22 -13.74
N LEU A 13 10.45 -24.74 -14.40
CA LEU A 13 9.53 -23.94 -15.22
C LEU A 13 8.71 -22.97 -14.34
N THR A 14 8.27 -23.43 -13.18
CA THR A 14 7.56 -22.59 -12.20
C THR A 14 8.43 -21.43 -11.73
N LEU A 15 9.68 -21.72 -11.35
CA LEU A 15 10.65 -20.70 -10.96
C LEU A 15 10.93 -19.72 -12.12
N ALA A 16 11.16 -20.23 -13.31
CA ALA A 16 11.38 -19.40 -14.49
C ALA A 16 10.18 -18.48 -14.78
N ALA A 17 8.95 -18.99 -14.65
CA ALA A 17 7.73 -18.21 -14.82
C ALA A 17 7.56 -17.14 -13.74
N PHE A 18 7.91 -17.44 -12.48
CA PHE A 18 7.92 -16.45 -11.39
C PHE A 18 8.95 -15.34 -11.65
N VAL A 19 10.17 -15.68 -12.06
CA VAL A 19 11.23 -14.72 -12.37
C VAL A 19 10.87 -13.87 -13.60
N TRP A 20 10.21 -14.47 -14.61
CA TRP A 20 9.75 -13.73 -15.78
C TRP A 20 8.72 -12.65 -15.43
N GLY A 21 7.89 -12.87 -14.39
CA GLY A 21 6.95 -11.87 -13.84
C GLY A 21 5.81 -11.43 -14.78
N ARG A 22 5.66 -12.09 -15.95
CA ARG A 22 4.61 -11.75 -16.93
C ARG A 22 3.23 -12.22 -16.49
N PHE A 23 3.17 -13.33 -15.79
CA PHE A 23 1.94 -13.93 -15.28
C PHE A 23 1.86 -13.73 -13.77
N ARG A 24 0.63 -13.64 -13.27
CA ARG A 24 0.39 -13.56 -11.82
C ARG A 24 0.84 -14.87 -11.17
N TYR A 25 1.40 -14.77 -9.99
CA TYR A 25 1.98 -15.91 -9.26
C TYR A 25 0.95 -17.00 -8.89
N ASP A 26 -0.32 -16.64 -8.68
CA ASP A 26 -1.42 -17.58 -8.45
C ASP A 26 -1.71 -18.45 -9.69
N LEU A 27 -1.71 -17.84 -10.88
CA LEU A 27 -1.88 -18.57 -12.15
C LEU A 27 -0.70 -19.49 -12.43
N VAL A 28 0.51 -19.06 -12.12
CA VAL A 28 1.71 -19.89 -12.27
C VAL A 28 1.63 -21.10 -11.33
N ALA A 29 1.27 -20.88 -10.07
CA ALA A 29 1.16 -21.95 -9.07
C ALA A 29 0.09 -22.98 -9.44
N ILE A 30 -1.11 -22.54 -9.83
CA ILE A 30 -2.17 -23.50 -10.22
C ILE A 30 -1.80 -24.24 -11.51
N SER A 31 -1.08 -23.59 -12.45
CA SER A 31 -0.58 -24.23 -13.65
C SER A 31 0.48 -25.28 -13.34
N ALA A 32 1.36 -25.02 -12.36
CA ALA A 32 2.34 -25.98 -11.88
C ALA A 32 1.68 -27.21 -11.25
N LEU A 33 0.66 -27.01 -10.41
CA LEU A 33 -0.12 -28.08 -9.83
C LEU A 33 -0.79 -28.94 -10.90
N LEU A 34 -1.52 -28.32 -11.83
CA LEU A 34 -2.19 -29.05 -12.92
C LEU A 34 -1.18 -29.79 -13.81
N GLY A 35 -0.03 -29.17 -14.08
CA GLY A 35 1.08 -29.82 -14.79
C GLY A 35 1.61 -31.04 -14.03
N ALA A 36 1.80 -30.95 -12.72
CA ALA A 36 2.22 -32.07 -11.87
C ALA A 36 1.19 -33.21 -11.87
N VAL A 37 -0.11 -32.89 -11.82
CA VAL A 37 -1.20 -33.89 -11.93
C VAL A 37 -1.19 -34.56 -13.29
N MET A 38 -1.07 -33.80 -14.39
CA MET A 38 -1.03 -34.36 -15.75
C MET A 38 0.19 -35.26 -15.98
N LEU A 39 1.30 -35.00 -15.30
CA LEU A 39 2.51 -35.81 -15.36
C LEU A 39 2.48 -37.01 -14.40
N GLY A 40 1.41 -37.17 -13.58
CA GLY A 40 1.25 -38.26 -12.63
C GLY A 40 2.10 -38.11 -11.36
N LEU A 41 2.64 -36.91 -11.11
CA LEU A 41 3.46 -36.61 -9.93
C LEU A 41 2.60 -36.36 -8.67
N VAL A 42 1.39 -35.89 -8.88
CA VAL A 42 0.38 -35.67 -7.83
C VAL A 42 -0.87 -36.46 -8.21
N PRO A 43 -1.42 -37.29 -7.31
CA PRO A 43 -2.70 -37.98 -7.56
C PRO A 43 -3.83 -36.98 -7.79
N GLY A 44 -4.72 -37.28 -8.75
CA GLY A 44 -5.78 -36.34 -9.12
C GLY A 44 -6.81 -36.06 -8.01
N ASP A 45 -7.04 -37.03 -7.14
CA ASP A 45 -7.91 -36.96 -5.95
C ASP A 45 -7.26 -36.13 -4.82
N GLU A 46 -5.95 -36.01 -4.77
CA GLU A 46 -5.19 -35.24 -3.79
C GLU A 46 -4.83 -33.84 -4.27
N ALA A 47 -5.03 -33.54 -5.57
CA ALA A 47 -4.59 -32.30 -6.20
C ALA A 47 -5.02 -31.03 -5.43
N PHE A 48 -6.20 -31.02 -4.85
CA PHE A 48 -6.76 -29.85 -4.16
C PHE A 48 -6.74 -29.96 -2.63
N HIS A 49 -6.12 -31.01 -2.05
CA HIS A 49 -5.99 -31.14 -0.60
C HIS A 49 -5.26 -29.97 0.05
N GLY A 50 -4.30 -29.37 -0.67
CA GLY A 50 -3.57 -28.21 -0.21
C GLY A 50 -4.47 -27.00 0.14
N PHE A 51 -5.63 -26.84 -0.51
CA PHE A 51 -6.56 -25.74 -0.20
C PHE A 51 -7.27 -25.91 1.15
N GLY A 52 -7.45 -27.14 1.61
CA GLY A 52 -7.96 -27.45 2.95
C GLY A 52 -6.88 -27.47 4.03
N HIS A 53 -5.63 -27.23 3.68
CA HIS A 53 -4.52 -27.30 4.63
C HIS A 53 -4.64 -26.23 5.72
N PRO A 54 -4.34 -26.56 7.01
CA PRO A 54 -4.46 -25.62 8.13
C PRO A 54 -3.74 -24.27 7.92
N ALA A 55 -2.64 -24.26 7.18
CA ALA A 55 -1.93 -23.03 6.84
C ALA A 55 -2.76 -22.08 5.99
N VAL A 56 -3.43 -22.58 4.95
CA VAL A 56 -4.26 -21.76 4.07
C VAL A 56 -5.41 -21.13 4.84
N ILE A 57 -6.04 -21.93 5.71
CA ILE A 57 -7.11 -21.47 6.60
C ILE A 57 -6.60 -20.43 7.59
N THR A 58 -5.40 -20.64 8.16
CA THR A 58 -4.77 -19.69 9.09
C THR A 58 -4.49 -18.36 8.40
N VAL A 59 -3.94 -18.37 7.17
CA VAL A 59 -3.69 -17.14 6.40
C VAL A 59 -4.98 -16.38 6.17
N ALA A 60 -6.04 -17.05 5.71
CA ALA A 60 -7.33 -16.42 5.48
C ALA A 60 -7.89 -15.78 6.76
N ALA A 61 -7.86 -16.49 7.88
CA ALA A 61 -8.31 -16.00 9.18
C ALA A 61 -7.52 -14.78 9.67
N VAL A 62 -6.18 -14.82 9.52
CA VAL A 62 -5.29 -13.72 9.91
C VAL A 62 -5.55 -12.46 9.08
N LEU A 63 -5.77 -12.60 7.78
CA LEU A 63 -6.08 -11.45 6.92
C LEU A 63 -7.40 -10.78 7.33
N VAL A 64 -8.42 -11.55 7.68
CA VAL A 64 -9.69 -11.02 8.21
C VAL A 64 -9.49 -10.34 9.55
N LEU A 65 -8.74 -10.94 10.49
CA LEU A 65 -8.44 -10.34 11.79
C LEU A 65 -7.61 -9.06 11.66
N SER A 66 -6.60 -9.06 10.80
CA SER A 66 -5.80 -7.86 10.48
C SER A 66 -6.71 -6.70 10.03
N ARG A 67 -7.66 -6.97 9.14
CA ARG A 67 -8.64 -5.97 8.70
C ARG A 67 -9.58 -5.51 9.82
N ALA A 68 -9.95 -6.41 10.73
CA ALA A 68 -10.75 -6.06 11.90
C ALA A 68 -9.99 -5.11 12.84
N PHE A 69 -8.67 -5.32 13.03
CA PHE A 69 -7.81 -4.40 13.78
C PHE A 69 -7.73 -3.03 13.11
N GLU A 70 -7.50 -2.98 11.81
CA GLU A 70 -7.48 -1.73 11.05
C GLU A 70 -8.76 -0.91 11.27
N ARG A 71 -9.91 -1.57 11.15
CA ARG A 71 -11.21 -0.90 11.26
C ARG A 71 -11.56 -0.51 12.70
N SER A 72 -11.06 -1.21 13.69
CA SER A 72 -11.41 -0.98 15.10
C SER A 72 -10.92 0.37 15.67
N GLY A 73 -9.99 1.05 14.96
CA GLY A 73 -9.40 2.31 15.41
C GLY A 73 -8.23 2.16 16.40
N VAL A 74 -7.80 0.93 16.69
CA VAL A 74 -6.59 0.68 17.52
C VAL A 74 -5.39 1.41 16.93
N VAL A 75 -5.26 1.37 15.62
CA VAL A 75 -4.13 1.94 14.89
C VAL A 75 -4.19 3.45 14.85
N ASP A 76 -5.38 4.04 14.74
CA ASP A 76 -5.59 5.49 14.74
C ASP A 76 -5.11 6.10 16.06
N LEU A 77 -5.40 5.43 17.19
CA LEU A 77 -4.95 5.86 18.51
C LEU A 77 -3.42 5.84 18.63
N ILE A 78 -2.77 4.82 18.06
CA ILE A 78 -1.31 4.73 18.02
C ILE A 78 -0.74 5.83 17.11
N ALA A 79 -1.35 6.04 15.95
CA ALA A 79 -0.96 7.07 14.99
C ALA A 79 -0.99 8.47 15.59
N GLU A 80 -2.02 8.80 16.37
CA GLU A 80 -2.11 10.07 17.11
C GLU A 80 -0.97 10.28 18.11
N GLN A 81 -0.51 9.21 18.78
CA GLN A 81 0.63 9.32 19.68
C GLN A 81 1.94 9.56 18.93
N VAL A 82 2.09 8.92 17.76
CA VAL A 82 3.26 9.11 16.89
C VAL A 82 3.33 10.56 16.37
N LEU A 83 2.20 11.17 16.02
CA LEU A 83 2.14 12.57 15.58
C LEU A 83 2.54 13.58 16.68
N LYS A 84 2.44 13.23 17.96
CA LYS A 84 2.85 14.10 19.09
C LYS A 84 4.37 14.12 19.32
N VAL A 85 5.13 13.32 18.53
CA VAL A 85 6.59 13.25 18.64
C VAL A 85 7.20 14.53 18.05
N GLY A 86 8.08 15.19 18.82
CA GLY A 86 8.66 16.48 18.45
C GLY A 86 9.56 16.45 17.21
N GLU A 87 10.20 17.58 16.90
CA GLU A 87 10.93 17.87 15.65
C GLU A 87 12.18 17.02 15.39
N ARG A 88 12.66 16.25 16.38
CA ARG A 88 13.90 15.47 16.23
C ARG A 88 13.68 14.25 15.34
N LEU A 89 14.34 14.21 14.18
CA LEU A 89 14.27 13.11 13.21
C LEU A 89 14.50 11.72 13.86
N PHE A 90 15.43 11.62 14.81
CA PHE A 90 15.68 10.37 15.54
C PHE A 90 14.44 9.88 16.31
N LEU A 91 13.71 10.79 16.99
CA LEU A 91 12.51 10.42 17.72
C LEU A 91 11.36 10.07 16.78
N GLN A 92 11.24 10.79 15.66
CA GLN A 92 10.24 10.50 14.62
C GLN A 92 10.47 9.11 14.03
N LEU A 93 11.72 8.79 13.67
CA LEU A 93 12.09 7.47 13.18
C LEU A 93 11.86 6.37 14.24
N ALA A 94 12.27 6.61 15.48
CA ALA A 94 12.08 5.65 16.56
C ALA A 94 10.59 5.36 16.81
N ALA A 95 9.76 6.39 16.81
CA ALA A 95 8.31 6.25 16.99
C ALA A 95 7.66 5.55 15.79
N LEU A 96 7.92 6.01 14.56
CA LEU A 96 7.34 5.44 13.35
C LEU A 96 7.80 3.99 13.12
N VAL A 97 9.12 3.79 13.08
CA VAL A 97 9.69 2.46 12.77
C VAL A 97 9.46 1.49 13.92
N GLY A 98 9.58 1.94 15.17
CA GLY A 98 9.25 1.12 16.34
C GLY A 98 7.79 0.68 16.34
N THR A 99 6.87 1.60 16.05
CA THR A 99 5.43 1.29 15.96
C THR A 99 5.14 0.31 14.85
N VAL A 100 5.67 0.51 13.63
CA VAL A 100 5.41 -0.42 12.52
C VAL A 100 5.99 -1.80 12.79
N VAL A 101 7.15 -1.91 13.46
CA VAL A 101 7.74 -3.20 13.87
C VAL A 101 6.78 -3.96 14.78
N VAL A 102 6.22 -3.29 15.79
CA VAL A 102 5.26 -3.91 16.71
C VAL A 102 3.97 -4.30 16.00
N LEU A 103 3.38 -3.39 15.23
CA LEU A 103 2.12 -3.65 14.51
C LEU A 103 2.28 -4.79 13.50
N SER A 104 3.37 -4.79 12.74
CA SER A 104 3.62 -5.79 11.71
C SER A 104 3.88 -7.20 12.27
N GLY A 105 4.18 -7.32 13.56
CA GLY A 105 4.21 -8.62 14.23
C GLY A 105 2.85 -9.28 14.36
N PHE A 106 1.76 -8.50 14.36
CA PHE A 106 0.39 -9.00 14.57
C PHE A 106 -0.54 -8.77 13.38
N MET A 107 -0.06 -8.06 12.35
CA MET A 107 -0.81 -7.81 11.12
C MET A 107 0.13 -7.91 9.92
N ASN A 108 -0.44 -8.01 8.71
CA ASN A 108 0.35 -8.07 7.49
C ASN A 108 1.25 -6.81 7.35
N ASN A 109 2.49 -7.00 6.90
CA ASN A 109 3.47 -5.94 6.65
C ASN A 109 2.90 -4.76 5.85
N VAL A 110 2.16 -5.07 4.78
CA VAL A 110 1.55 -4.07 3.88
C VAL A 110 0.47 -3.27 4.61
N GLY A 111 -0.37 -3.93 5.42
CA GLY A 111 -1.39 -3.28 6.23
C GLY A 111 -0.78 -2.34 7.26
N ALA A 112 0.21 -2.80 8.04
CA ALA A 112 0.91 -1.98 9.03
C ALA A 112 1.58 -0.74 8.39
N LEU A 113 2.22 -0.93 7.23
CA LEU A 113 2.81 0.17 6.46
C LEU A 113 1.75 1.14 5.95
N ALA A 114 0.67 0.64 5.34
CA ALA A 114 -0.39 1.44 4.75
C ALA A 114 -1.04 2.39 5.76
N LEU A 115 -1.18 1.95 6.99
CA LEU A 115 -1.73 2.74 8.09
C LEU A 115 -0.80 3.86 8.54
N LEU A 116 0.51 3.59 8.62
CA LEU A 116 1.48 4.58 9.08
C LEU A 116 2.07 5.43 7.96
N LEU A 117 1.86 5.08 6.70
CA LEU A 117 2.34 5.87 5.55
C LEU A 117 1.75 7.29 5.53
N PRO A 118 0.42 7.49 5.68
CA PRO A 118 -0.15 8.84 5.79
C PRO A 118 0.38 9.62 7.01
N VAL A 119 0.61 8.92 8.14
CA VAL A 119 1.18 9.51 9.36
C VAL A 119 2.60 10.01 9.11
N ALA A 120 3.43 9.19 8.44
CA ALA A 120 4.79 9.56 8.07
C ALA A 120 4.82 10.74 7.09
N MET A 121 3.91 10.75 6.11
CA MET A 121 3.77 11.87 5.16
C MET A 121 3.34 13.16 5.87
N ARG A 122 2.39 13.08 6.79
CA ARG A 122 1.96 14.21 7.60
C ARG A 122 3.08 14.73 8.48
N LEU A 123 3.79 13.84 9.17
CA LEU A 123 4.93 14.20 10.02
C LEU A 123 6.04 14.88 9.22
N ALA A 124 6.31 14.39 7.99
CA ALA A 124 7.26 15.00 7.08
C ALA A 124 6.88 16.43 6.70
N ARG A 125 5.58 16.68 6.44
CA ARG A 125 5.05 18.01 6.11
C ARG A 125 5.10 18.97 7.32
N GLU A 126 4.64 18.53 8.49
CA GLU A 126 4.57 19.36 9.70
C GLU A 126 5.96 19.82 10.18
N HIS A 127 7.00 19.04 9.90
CA HIS A 127 8.38 19.32 10.37
C HIS A 127 9.38 19.62 9.24
N ASP A 128 8.90 19.89 8.03
CA ASP A 128 9.72 20.18 6.84
C ASP A 128 10.85 19.14 6.63
N THR A 129 10.53 17.88 6.91
CA THR A 129 11.45 16.75 6.75
C THR A 129 11.18 16.05 5.43
N SER A 130 12.24 15.64 4.72
CA SER A 130 12.05 14.87 3.48
C SER A 130 11.32 13.56 3.76
N PRO A 131 10.19 13.27 3.07
CA PRO A 131 9.47 12.00 3.21
C PRO A 131 10.36 10.77 2.98
N SER A 132 11.38 10.90 2.13
CA SER A 132 12.33 9.81 1.86
C SER A 132 13.05 9.32 3.12
N LEU A 133 13.35 10.20 4.08
CA LEU A 133 14.02 9.81 5.31
C LEU A 133 13.15 8.96 6.24
N LEU A 134 11.83 9.04 6.11
CA LEU A 134 10.87 8.34 6.96
C LEU A 134 10.31 7.07 6.29
N LEU A 135 10.04 7.12 4.98
CA LEU A 135 9.25 6.09 4.29
C LEU A 135 10.03 4.80 4.04
N MET A 136 11.29 4.84 3.61
CA MET A 136 12.09 3.61 3.41
C MET A 136 12.40 2.90 4.73
N PRO A 137 12.83 3.60 5.81
CA PRO A 137 12.92 3.01 7.15
C PRO A 137 11.60 2.40 7.63
N LEU A 138 10.46 3.06 7.37
CA LEU A 138 9.13 2.56 7.73
C LEU A 138 8.80 1.25 6.99
N ALA A 139 9.06 1.18 5.67
CA ALA A 139 8.86 -0.02 4.88
C ALA A 139 9.75 -1.17 5.37
N PHE A 140 11.03 -0.93 5.63
CA PHE A 140 11.94 -1.96 6.15
C PHE A 140 11.58 -2.38 7.56
N GLY A 141 11.12 -1.44 8.41
CA GLY A 141 10.58 -1.75 9.73
C GLY A 141 9.38 -2.69 9.68
N SER A 142 8.48 -2.51 8.71
CA SER A 142 7.34 -3.43 8.53
C SER A 142 7.80 -4.85 8.18
N LEU A 143 8.83 -4.99 7.34
CA LEU A 143 9.40 -6.30 7.02
C LEU A 143 10.06 -6.97 8.25
N LEU A 144 10.84 -6.20 9.03
CA LEU A 144 11.47 -6.68 10.26
C LEU A 144 10.44 -7.12 11.30
N GLY A 145 9.36 -6.36 11.47
CA GLY A 145 8.27 -6.68 12.40
C GLY A 145 7.55 -7.97 12.04
N GLY A 146 7.35 -8.23 10.75
CA GLY A 146 6.73 -9.45 10.24
C GLY A 146 7.48 -10.74 10.62
N LEU A 147 8.77 -10.66 10.93
CA LEU A 147 9.58 -11.82 11.36
C LEU A 147 9.24 -12.31 12.76
N THR A 148 8.57 -11.50 13.58
CA THR A 148 8.46 -11.73 15.02
C THR A 148 7.44 -12.78 15.42
N THR A 149 6.44 -13.06 14.59
CA THR A 149 5.41 -14.05 14.87
C THR A 149 5.05 -14.87 13.64
N LEU A 150 4.33 -15.97 13.87
CA LEU A 150 3.80 -16.82 12.79
C LEU A 150 2.94 -16.03 11.79
N ILE A 151 2.15 -15.08 12.27
CA ILE A 151 1.11 -14.37 11.49
C ILE A 151 1.60 -13.09 10.82
N GLY A 152 2.80 -12.61 11.17
CA GLY A 152 3.30 -11.34 10.67
C GLY A 152 3.61 -11.34 9.17
N THR A 153 4.00 -12.48 8.62
CA THR A 153 4.36 -12.60 7.19
C THR A 153 4.00 -13.97 6.62
N PRO A 154 3.56 -14.08 5.35
CA PRO A 154 3.23 -15.36 4.72
C PRO A 154 4.33 -16.42 4.75
N PRO A 155 5.63 -16.10 4.54
CA PRO A 155 6.70 -17.09 4.66
C PRO A 155 6.71 -17.86 5.97
N ASN A 156 6.46 -17.20 7.11
CA ASN A 156 6.43 -17.87 8.41
C ASN A 156 5.34 -18.94 8.47
N ILE A 157 4.16 -18.63 7.94
CA ILE A 157 3.03 -19.56 7.91
C ILE A 157 3.33 -20.75 6.98
N ILE A 158 3.94 -20.47 5.83
CA ILE A 158 4.34 -21.50 4.85
C ILE A 158 5.34 -22.46 5.49
N ILE A 159 6.37 -21.94 6.10
CA ILE A 159 7.42 -22.74 6.74
C ILE A 159 6.88 -23.53 7.94
N ALA A 160 6.01 -22.92 8.74
CA ALA A 160 5.36 -23.63 9.84
C ALA A 160 4.49 -24.81 9.34
N SER A 161 3.77 -24.59 8.25
CA SER A 161 2.98 -25.61 7.59
C SER A 161 3.84 -26.75 7.03
N TYR A 162 4.90 -26.39 6.31
CA TYR A 162 5.83 -27.34 5.72
C TYR A 162 6.51 -28.19 6.82
N ARG A 163 6.90 -27.60 7.95
CA ARG A 163 7.39 -28.34 9.10
C ARG A 163 6.37 -29.35 9.58
N GLY A 164 5.09 -28.94 9.65
CA GLY A 164 3.99 -29.83 10.05
C GLY A 164 3.82 -31.05 9.14
N SER A 165 4.02 -30.91 7.83
CA SER A 165 3.96 -32.03 6.89
C SER A 165 5.16 -32.97 7.04
N VAL A 166 6.36 -32.46 7.34
CA VAL A 166 7.59 -33.28 7.45
C VAL A 166 7.75 -33.90 8.83
N THR A 167 7.45 -33.20 9.91
CA THR A 167 7.71 -33.64 11.28
C THR A 167 6.47 -34.06 12.06
N GLY A 168 5.26 -33.85 11.52
CA GLY A 168 3.99 -34.07 12.20
C GLY A 168 3.57 -32.91 13.12
N GLU A 169 4.45 -31.94 13.42
CA GLU A 169 4.19 -30.81 14.30
C GLU A 169 4.58 -29.50 13.63
N SER A 170 3.66 -28.54 13.52
CA SER A 170 3.95 -27.21 12.96
C SER A 170 4.57 -26.29 14.02
N PHE A 171 5.31 -25.26 13.57
CA PHE A 171 5.76 -24.20 14.45
C PHE A 171 4.57 -23.45 15.09
N GLY A 172 4.69 -23.17 16.39
CA GLY A 172 3.72 -22.39 17.13
C GLY A 172 3.76 -20.91 16.79
N LEU A 173 2.77 -20.15 17.31
CA LEU A 173 2.61 -18.73 17.04
C LEU A 173 3.87 -17.91 17.34
N PHE A 174 4.55 -18.20 18.44
CA PHE A 174 5.73 -17.49 18.93
C PHE A 174 7.06 -18.24 18.71
N SER A 175 7.06 -19.34 17.95
CA SER A 175 8.30 -20.07 17.64
C SER A 175 9.30 -19.21 16.87
N PHE A 176 8.82 -18.24 16.09
CA PHE A 176 9.65 -17.29 15.35
C PHE A 176 10.15 -16.14 16.23
N SER A 177 9.50 -15.87 17.38
CA SER A 177 9.75 -14.67 18.20
C SER A 177 11.20 -14.58 18.73
N PRO A 178 11.85 -15.64 19.23
CA PRO A 178 13.21 -15.50 19.76
C PRO A 178 14.21 -14.99 18.71
N VAL A 179 14.13 -15.52 17.49
CA VAL A 179 14.97 -15.09 16.36
C VAL A 179 14.46 -13.78 15.78
N GLY A 180 13.15 -13.69 15.49
CA GLY A 180 12.54 -12.55 14.84
C GLY A 180 12.65 -11.25 15.65
N VAL A 181 12.44 -11.31 16.97
CA VAL A 181 12.58 -10.13 17.85
C VAL A 181 14.06 -9.68 17.92
N ALA A 182 15.00 -10.60 18.04
CA ALA A 182 16.42 -10.25 18.04
C ALA A 182 16.82 -9.56 16.74
N VAL A 183 16.40 -10.10 15.59
CA VAL A 183 16.66 -9.52 14.26
C VAL A 183 15.95 -8.16 14.12
N ALA A 184 14.70 -8.05 14.54
CA ALA A 184 13.94 -6.81 14.45
C ALA A 184 14.55 -5.69 15.31
N LEU A 185 14.98 -6.00 16.53
CA LEU A 185 15.66 -5.04 17.41
C LEU A 185 17.02 -4.62 16.86
N ALA A 186 17.81 -5.56 16.33
CA ALA A 186 19.10 -5.25 15.71
C ALA A 186 18.92 -4.39 14.44
N GLY A 187 17.94 -4.73 13.59
CA GLY A 187 17.59 -3.96 12.40
C GLY A 187 17.07 -2.56 12.75
N LEU A 188 16.19 -2.44 13.74
CA LEU A 188 15.70 -1.16 14.25
C LEU A 188 16.85 -0.30 14.79
N ALA A 189 17.72 -0.87 15.63
CA ALA A 189 18.89 -0.17 16.14
C ALA A 189 19.80 0.29 15.01
N PHE A 190 20.07 -0.57 14.03
CA PHE A 190 20.86 -0.21 12.85
C PHE A 190 20.22 0.95 12.07
N ILE A 191 18.91 0.90 11.79
CA ILE A 191 18.18 1.95 11.09
C ILE A 191 18.28 3.28 11.84
N LEU A 192 18.10 3.27 13.16
CA LEU A 192 18.12 4.47 14.00
C LEU A 192 19.52 5.08 14.17
N LEU A 193 20.55 4.25 14.27
CA LEU A 193 21.91 4.74 14.54
C LEU A 193 22.68 5.11 13.27
N VAL A 194 22.55 4.32 12.21
CA VAL A 194 23.36 4.43 10.99
C VAL A 194 22.48 4.51 9.75
N GLY A 195 21.47 3.66 9.65
CA GLY A 195 20.74 3.37 8.42
C GLY A 195 20.09 4.60 7.78
N TRP A 196 19.49 5.49 8.58
CA TRP A 196 18.85 6.70 8.05
C TRP A 196 19.81 7.62 7.27
N ARG A 197 21.13 7.57 7.56
CA ARG A 197 22.16 8.32 6.83
C ARG A 197 22.44 7.74 5.44
N LEU A 198 22.12 6.46 5.22
CA LEU A 198 22.30 5.76 3.96
C LEU A 198 21.09 5.97 3.02
N VAL A 199 19.98 6.43 3.57
CA VAL A 199 18.80 6.77 2.78
C VAL A 199 19.10 8.02 1.95
N PRO A 200 18.92 7.97 0.62
CA PRO A 200 19.14 9.15 -0.22
C PRO A 200 18.09 10.21 0.14
N GLN A 201 18.56 11.38 0.54
CA GLN A 201 17.69 12.53 0.70
C GLN A 201 17.22 12.95 -0.69
N ARG A 202 16.01 12.61 -1.01
CA ARG A 202 15.34 13.17 -2.16
C ARG A 202 14.58 14.40 -1.65
N ALA A 203 14.67 15.50 -2.37
CA ALA A 203 13.68 16.54 -2.22
C ALA A 203 12.34 15.88 -2.60
N GLY A 204 11.79 15.12 -1.67
CA GLY A 204 10.45 14.63 -1.76
C GLY A 204 9.63 15.88 -1.89
N LYS A 205 8.94 16.05 -2.99
CA LYS A 205 7.96 17.11 -3.11
C LYS A 205 6.90 16.79 -2.05
N ALA A 206 7.14 17.33 -0.84
CA ALA A 206 6.37 17.01 0.36
C ALA A 206 4.97 17.60 0.32
N SER A 207 4.71 18.52 -0.62
CA SER A 207 3.39 19.11 -0.81
C SER A 207 2.74 18.60 -2.09
N THR A 208 1.44 18.37 -2.02
CA THR A 208 0.58 18.13 -3.18
C THR A 208 0.78 19.18 -4.25
N GLU A 209 0.94 20.44 -3.82
CA GLU A 209 1.16 21.60 -4.68
C GLU A 209 2.46 21.49 -5.47
N GLU A 210 3.57 21.06 -4.84
CA GLU A 210 4.85 20.87 -5.52
C GLU A 210 4.89 19.63 -6.42
N MET A 211 4.23 18.54 -6.02
CA MET A 211 4.22 17.29 -6.79
C MET A 211 3.33 17.40 -8.03
N PHE A 212 2.20 18.07 -7.90
CA PHE A 212 1.21 18.20 -8.96
C PHE A 212 1.12 19.60 -9.56
N ASP A 213 1.79 20.59 -8.93
CA ASP A 213 1.74 21.99 -9.34
C ASP A 213 0.28 22.48 -9.49
N THR A 214 -0.53 22.18 -8.45
CA THR A 214 -1.98 22.42 -8.48
C THR A 214 -2.37 23.83 -8.13
N ALA A 215 -1.46 24.63 -7.55
CA ALA A 215 -1.75 26.01 -7.15
C ALA A 215 -2.16 26.92 -8.32
N ASN A 216 -1.84 26.54 -9.55
CA ASN A 216 -2.10 27.33 -10.75
C ASN A 216 -3.31 26.85 -11.58
N TYR A 217 -4.09 25.88 -11.12
CA TYR A 217 -5.03 25.17 -12.01
C TYR A 217 -6.52 25.33 -11.70
N LEU A 218 -6.88 25.86 -10.54
CA LEU A 218 -8.29 26.15 -10.27
C LEU A 218 -8.56 27.61 -10.64
N VAL A 219 -9.18 27.82 -11.79
CA VAL A 219 -9.48 29.15 -12.31
C VAL A 219 -10.98 29.35 -12.41
N GLU A 220 -11.45 30.46 -11.90
CA GLU A 220 -12.81 30.93 -12.07
C GLU A 220 -12.88 31.82 -13.31
N LEU A 221 -13.67 31.39 -14.29
CA LEU A 221 -13.86 32.12 -15.54
C LEU A 221 -15.31 32.56 -15.67
N GLU A 222 -15.53 33.82 -15.91
CA GLU A 222 -16.88 34.38 -16.13
C GLU A 222 -17.21 34.35 -17.62
N VAL A 223 -18.41 33.94 -17.96
CA VAL A 223 -18.96 34.02 -19.30
C VAL A 223 -19.49 35.43 -19.50
N ASP A 224 -18.75 36.27 -20.23
CA ASP A 224 -19.14 37.64 -20.58
C ASP A 224 -20.13 37.66 -21.77
N GLU A 225 -20.83 38.78 -21.99
CA GLU A 225 -21.72 38.96 -23.13
C GLU A 225 -21.02 38.79 -24.48
N GLN A 226 -19.72 39.11 -24.54
CA GLN A 226 -18.88 38.97 -25.73
C GLN A 226 -18.15 37.64 -25.83
N ALA A 227 -18.31 36.76 -24.85
CA ALA A 227 -17.66 35.44 -24.86
C ALA A 227 -18.21 34.57 -25.99
N LYS A 228 -17.33 33.96 -26.79
CA LYS A 228 -17.73 33.00 -27.84
C LYS A 228 -18.46 31.81 -27.26
N ALA A 229 -18.14 31.45 -26.02
CA ALA A 229 -18.76 30.37 -25.29
C ALA A 229 -20.21 30.65 -24.84
N ASN A 230 -20.69 31.91 -24.98
CA ASN A 230 -22.09 32.24 -24.65
C ASN A 230 -23.06 31.51 -25.59
N GLY A 231 -23.95 30.72 -25.02
CA GLY A 231 -24.88 29.85 -25.76
C GLY A 231 -24.38 28.45 -26.06
N TRP A 232 -23.09 28.14 -25.80
CA TRP A 232 -22.54 26.80 -25.98
C TRP A 232 -22.96 25.87 -24.84
N THR A 233 -23.04 24.59 -25.15
CA THR A 233 -23.09 23.55 -24.12
C THR A 233 -21.68 23.26 -23.61
N LEU A 234 -21.57 22.66 -22.41
CA LEU A 234 -20.25 22.23 -21.90
C LEU A 234 -19.53 21.25 -22.83
N ARG A 235 -20.29 20.49 -23.60
CA ARG A 235 -19.72 19.58 -24.59
C ARG A 235 -19.09 20.32 -25.76
N GLU A 236 -19.77 21.32 -26.30
CA GLU A 236 -19.23 22.18 -27.38
C GLU A 236 -18.00 22.95 -26.90
N LEU A 237 -18.02 23.42 -25.64
CA LEU A 237 -16.86 24.06 -25.02
C LEU A 237 -15.66 23.08 -24.92
N GLN A 238 -15.89 21.86 -24.48
CA GLN A 238 -14.84 20.83 -24.37
C GLN A 238 -14.31 20.41 -25.75
N GLU A 239 -15.17 20.29 -26.75
CA GLU A 239 -14.79 20.00 -28.13
C GLU A 239 -13.94 21.13 -28.73
N ALA A 240 -14.30 22.40 -28.48
CA ALA A 240 -13.52 23.57 -28.92
C ALA A 240 -12.15 23.66 -28.26
N LEU A 241 -12.02 23.19 -27.01
CA LEU A 241 -10.77 23.14 -26.25
C LEU A 241 -9.98 21.84 -26.46
N GLU A 242 -10.35 21.03 -27.47
CA GLU A 242 -9.71 19.75 -27.79
C GLU A 242 -9.69 18.77 -26.58
N GLU A 243 -10.72 18.83 -25.71
CA GLU A 243 -10.85 18.05 -24.49
C GLU A 243 -9.68 18.21 -23.48
N THR A 244 -8.92 19.28 -23.57
CA THR A 244 -7.71 19.46 -22.75
C THR A 244 -8.01 20.04 -21.38
N VAL A 245 -9.13 20.78 -21.22
CA VAL A 245 -9.46 21.53 -19.99
C VAL A 245 -10.79 21.05 -19.41
N PRO A 246 -10.81 20.37 -18.24
CA PRO A 246 -12.02 19.90 -17.60
C PRO A 246 -12.79 21.04 -16.90
N VAL A 247 -14.12 21.10 -17.11
CA VAL A 247 -15.02 21.98 -16.35
C VAL A 247 -15.49 21.23 -15.11
N LEU A 248 -15.11 21.73 -13.94
CA LEU A 248 -15.44 21.11 -12.66
C LEU A 248 -16.86 21.44 -12.19
N ALA A 249 -17.26 22.71 -12.36
CA ALA A 249 -18.60 23.17 -12.01
C ALA A 249 -18.97 24.41 -12.81
N VAL A 250 -20.28 24.64 -12.92
CA VAL A 250 -20.91 25.87 -13.42
C VAL A 250 -21.72 26.48 -12.29
N VAL A 251 -21.45 27.73 -11.96
CA VAL A 251 -22.21 28.49 -10.96
C VAL A 251 -23.15 29.43 -11.70
N ARG A 252 -24.47 29.25 -11.52
CA ARG A 252 -25.53 30.08 -12.09
C ARG A 252 -26.50 30.49 -11.00
N ASP A 253 -26.83 31.78 -10.89
CA ASP A 253 -27.76 32.32 -9.87
C ASP A 253 -27.43 31.85 -8.44
N ASP A 254 -26.15 31.91 -8.05
CA ASP A 254 -25.62 31.43 -6.77
C ASP A 254 -25.82 29.93 -6.50
N LYS A 255 -26.28 29.16 -7.51
CA LYS A 255 -26.38 27.72 -7.43
C LYS A 255 -25.27 27.05 -8.22
N ARG A 256 -24.55 26.19 -7.56
CA ARG A 256 -23.48 25.39 -8.16
C ARG A 256 -24.04 24.11 -8.77
N HIS A 257 -23.70 23.88 -10.04
CA HIS A 257 -23.99 22.66 -10.76
C HIS A 257 -22.66 21.97 -11.09
N ALA A 258 -22.53 20.69 -10.70
CA ALA A 258 -21.35 19.92 -11.10
C ALA A 258 -21.27 19.85 -12.63
N GLY A 259 -20.05 19.99 -13.20
CA GLY A 259 -19.87 20.06 -14.65
C GLY A 259 -20.52 18.87 -15.40
N HIS A 260 -20.42 17.67 -14.86
CA HIS A 260 -21.06 16.48 -15.43
C HIS A 260 -22.59 16.45 -15.35
N ALA A 261 -23.18 17.20 -14.43
CA ALA A 261 -24.63 17.29 -14.23
C ALA A 261 -25.27 18.51 -14.92
N PHE A 262 -24.44 19.39 -15.48
CA PHE A 262 -24.91 20.59 -16.17
C PHE A 262 -25.12 20.31 -17.66
N HIS A 263 -26.38 20.27 -18.08
CA HIS A 263 -26.79 19.99 -19.47
C HIS A 263 -27.32 21.23 -20.20
N GLY A 264 -27.32 22.38 -19.55
CA GLY A 264 -27.80 23.64 -20.13
C GLY A 264 -26.77 24.32 -21.01
N ALA A 265 -27.21 25.26 -21.84
CA ALA A 265 -26.33 26.18 -22.54
C ALA A 265 -25.78 27.22 -21.55
N LEU A 266 -24.52 27.60 -21.71
CA LEU A 266 -23.84 28.65 -20.95
C LEU A 266 -24.49 30.01 -21.24
N ARG A 267 -24.59 30.84 -20.22
CA ARG A 267 -25.20 32.19 -20.31
C ARG A 267 -24.26 33.22 -19.71
N THR A 268 -24.42 34.44 -20.14
CA THR A 268 -23.75 35.59 -19.54
C THR A 268 -23.95 35.63 -18.04
N GLY A 269 -22.88 35.78 -17.27
CA GLY A 269 -22.89 35.75 -15.81
C GLY A 269 -22.71 34.35 -15.19
N ASP A 270 -22.62 33.29 -16.00
CA ASP A 270 -22.22 31.99 -15.51
C ASP A 270 -20.73 32.00 -15.13
N ILE A 271 -20.38 31.44 -13.98
CA ILE A 271 -18.99 31.28 -13.56
C ILE A 271 -18.60 29.80 -13.75
N LEU A 272 -17.59 29.59 -14.58
CA LEU A 272 -17.03 28.27 -14.85
C LEU A 272 -15.82 28.03 -13.90
N LEU A 273 -15.90 27.00 -13.09
CA LEU A 273 -14.78 26.49 -12.33
C LEU A 273 -14.04 25.49 -13.21
N MET A 274 -12.86 25.88 -13.70
CA MET A 274 -12.07 25.08 -14.63
C MET A 274 -10.68 24.83 -14.06
N GLU A 275 -10.08 23.74 -14.48
CA GLU A 275 -8.70 23.43 -14.17
C GLU A 275 -7.85 23.73 -15.40
N ALA A 276 -7.07 24.82 -15.34
CA ALA A 276 -6.31 25.33 -16.49
C ALA A 276 -4.89 25.73 -16.10
N GLY A 277 -3.91 25.30 -16.90
CA GLY A 277 -2.52 25.79 -16.82
C GLY A 277 -2.31 27.12 -17.56
N PRO A 278 -1.13 27.74 -17.47
CA PRO A 278 -0.83 29.01 -18.16
C PRO A 278 -1.02 28.93 -19.68
N ASP A 279 -0.75 27.79 -20.29
CA ASP A 279 -0.94 27.56 -21.73
C ASP A 279 -2.42 27.34 -22.07
N ASP A 280 -3.17 26.69 -21.18
CA ASP A 280 -4.60 26.47 -21.33
C ASP A 280 -5.39 27.78 -21.19
N MET A 281 -4.90 28.70 -20.35
CA MET A 281 -5.52 30.03 -20.18
C MET A 281 -5.55 30.83 -21.49
N LYS A 282 -4.47 30.80 -22.28
CA LYS A 282 -4.44 31.43 -23.59
C LYS A 282 -5.43 30.76 -24.54
N LEU A 283 -5.52 29.44 -24.48
CA LEU A 283 -6.44 28.67 -25.31
C LEU A 283 -7.92 28.99 -24.96
N LEU A 284 -8.22 29.17 -23.68
CA LEU A 284 -9.55 29.55 -23.17
C LEU A 284 -9.94 30.97 -23.61
N GLU A 285 -8.99 31.91 -23.57
CA GLU A 285 -9.22 33.28 -24.02
C GLU A 285 -9.39 33.36 -25.55
N ASP A 286 -8.50 32.70 -26.31
CA ASP A 286 -8.50 32.76 -27.79
C ASP A 286 -9.69 32.01 -28.42
N LYS A 287 -9.99 30.78 -27.93
CA LYS A 287 -11.04 29.93 -28.53
C LYS A 287 -12.41 30.15 -27.95
N ALA A 288 -12.54 30.28 -26.63
CA ALA A 288 -13.83 30.41 -25.94
C ALA A 288 -14.18 31.85 -25.54
N GLY A 289 -13.21 32.77 -25.56
CA GLY A 289 -13.39 34.17 -25.15
C GLY A 289 -13.68 34.32 -23.66
N LEU A 290 -13.26 33.32 -22.85
CA LEU A 290 -13.45 33.30 -21.40
C LEU A 290 -12.32 34.13 -20.75
N ARG A 291 -12.68 35.02 -19.82
CA ARG A 291 -11.71 35.86 -19.09
C ARG A 291 -11.75 35.52 -17.60
N VAL A 292 -10.59 35.64 -16.95
CA VAL A 292 -10.49 35.55 -15.49
C VAL A 292 -11.31 36.67 -14.89
N GLY A 293 -12.23 36.38 -14.00
CA GLY A 293 -13.01 37.38 -13.30
C GLY A 293 -12.07 38.38 -12.64
N LYS A 294 -12.28 39.71 -12.92
CA LYS A 294 -11.45 40.77 -12.33
C LYS A 294 -11.50 40.63 -10.81
N GLU A 295 -10.33 40.40 -10.19
CA GLU A 295 -10.16 40.69 -8.78
C GLU A 295 -10.57 42.16 -8.53
N PRO A 296 -11.37 42.45 -7.49
CA PRO A 296 -11.58 43.82 -7.07
C PRO A 296 -10.22 44.38 -6.64
N GLU A 297 -9.78 45.44 -7.33
CA GLU A 297 -8.63 46.24 -6.94
C GLU A 297 -8.73 46.57 -5.43
N GLU A 298 -7.80 46.05 -4.62
CA GLU A 298 -7.51 46.58 -3.31
C GLU A 298 -6.90 47.96 -3.52
N SER A 299 -7.73 49.02 -3.37
CA SER A 299 -7.23 50.36 -3.23
C SER A 299 -6.50 50.46 -1.89
N ASP A 300 -5.18 50.58 -1.94
CA ASP A 300 -4.36 51.14 -0.87
C ASP A 300 -4.85 52.57 -0.57
N GLU A 301 -5.53 52.76 0.55
CA GLU A 301 -5.75 54.07 1.16
C GLU A 301 -5.15 54.04 2.56
N ASP A 302 -3.87 54.38 2.60
CA ASP A 302 -3.25 55.05 3.73
C ASP A 302 -2.97 56.50 3.30
N GLY A 303 -3.56 57.44 4.03
CA GLY A 303 -3.04 58.81 4.01
C GLY A 303 -4.08 59.95 4.05
N GLU A 304 -4.22 60.47 5.26
CA GLU A 304 -4.45 61.88 5.56
C GLU A 304 -5.86 62.46 5.68
N GLU A 305 -6.04 62.90 6.91
CA GLU A 305 -7.03 63.76 7.55
C GLU A 305 -7.48 65.00 6.79
N ALA A 306 -8.68 65.40 7.14
CA ALA A 306 -9.24 66.72 7.32
C ALA A 306 -10.05 67.33 6.15
N ARG A 307 -11.28 67.51 6.44
CA ARG A 307 -12.12 68.71 6.46
C ARG A 307 -13.57 68.47 6.08
N GLU A 308 -14.33 68.53 7.18
CA GLU A 308 -15.49 69.38 7.42
C GLU A 308 -16.61 69.55 6.38
N THR A 309 -17.77 69.14 6.90
CA THR A 309 -19.09 69.78 6.97
C THR A 309 -19.93 70.00 5.74
N ALA A 310 -21.11 69.48 5.94
CA ALA A 310 -22.42 70.01 5.54
C ALA A 310 -23.09 69.53 4.26
N GLU A 311 -24.28 69.09 4.49
CA GLU A 311 -25.51 68.90 3.72
C GLU A 311 -25.85 67.46 3.36
N ALA A 312 -26.50 66.85 4.23
CA ALA A 312 -27.91 66.64 4.56
C ALA A 312 -28.70 65.81 3.53
N SER A 313 -29.08 64.60 4.05
CA SER A 313 -30.36 63.94 3.88
C SER A 313 -30.89 63.71 2.46
N SER A 314 -30.80 62.47 2.00
CA SER A 314 -31.87 61.70 1.35
C SER A 314 -31.46 60.54 0.42
N HIS A 315 -30.17 60.17 0.40
CA HIS A 315 -29.71 59.06 -0.46
C HIS A 315 -29.07 57.85 0.25
N GLU A 316 -29.00 57.84 1.60
CA GLU A 316 -28.30 56.80 2.35
C GLU A 316 -29.06 55.44 2.52
N ALA A 317 -30.35 55.39 2.25
CA ALA A 317 -31.14 54.19 2.49
C ALA A 317 -31.04 53.13 1.38
N SER A 318 -30.60 53.49 0.17
CA SER A 318 -30.50 52.58 -0.98
C SER A 318 -29.12 51.94 -1.12
N GLU A 319 -28.04 52.69 -0.81
CA GLU A 319 -26.66 52.20 -0.91
C GLU A 319 -26.28 51.24 0.23
N SER A 320 -26.84 51.42 1.44
CA SER A 320 -26.52 50.57 2.57
C SER A 320 -27.10 49.16 2.42
N LYS A 321 -28.23 49.01 1.73
CA LYS A 321 -28.81 47.70 1.39
C LYS A 321 -28.02 46.98 0.29
N GLY A 322 -27.51 47.70 -0.69
CA GLY A 322 -26.65 47.19 -1.74
C GLY A 322 -25.28 46.70 -1.21
N LYS A 323 -24.63 47.50 -0.34
CA LYS A 323 -23.35 47.13 0.29
C LYS A 323 -23.47 45.97 1.27
N LYS A 324 -24.58 45.87 2.07
CA LYS A 324 -24.86 44.73 2.96
C LYS A 324 -25.21 43.46 2.19
N ALA A 325 -25.96 43.58 1.09
CA ALA A 325 -26.24 42.44 0.21
C ALA A 325 -24.97 41.94 -0.51
N ARG A 326 -24.14 42.90 -0.99
CA ARG A 326 -22.82 42.57 -1.62
C ARG A 326 -21.83 41.98 -0.61
N LYS A 327 -21.80 42.48 0.66
CA LYS A 327 -20.95 41.91 1.71
C LYS A 327 -21.45 40.55 2.16
N LYS A 328 -22.75 40.32 2.26
CA LYS A 328 -23.34 38.99 2.49
C LYS A 328 -23.15 38.04 1.30
N ALA A 329 -23.17 38.53 0.06
CA ALA A 329 -22.83 37.75 -1.13
C ALA A 329 -21.32 37.40 -1.14
N LYS A 330 -20.44 38.39 -0.79
CA LYS A 330 -18.99 38.12 -0.66
C LYS A 330 -18.66 37.18 0.52
N GLU A 331 -19.34 37.28 1.65
CA GLU A 331 -19.20 36.30 2.73
C GLU A 331 -19.78 34.92 2.36
N LYS A 332 -20.88 34.86 1.59
CA LYS A 332 -21.37 33.61 1.02
C LYS A 332 -20.47 33.03 -0.06
N ILE A 333 -19.77 33.84 -0.83
CA ILE A 333 -18.81 33.39 -1.85
C ILE A 333 -17.50 32.95 -1.19
N LYS A 334 -17.07 33.61 -0.08
CA LYS A 334 -15.93 33.17 0.73
C LYS A 334 -16.22 31.89 1.57
N ASN A 335 -17.50 31.60 1.82
CA ASN A 335 -18.03 30.39 2.44
C ASN A 335 -18.83 29.52 1.45
N VAL A 336 -18.61 29.63 0.15
CA VAL A 336 -18.95 28.56 -0.77
C VAL A 336 -17.90 27.48 -0.52
N ASP A 337 -18.09 26.85 0.63
CA ASP A 337 -17.55 25.53 0.90
C ASP A 337 -17.77 24.70 -0.36
N THR A 338 -16.72 24.10 -0.83
CA THR A 338 -16.72 22.97 -1.74
C THR A 338 -17.45 21.82 -1.05
N GLU A 339 -18.63 22.06 -0.47
CA GLU A 339 -19.41 21.06 0.20
C GLU A 339 -19.69 19.93 -0.78
N GLY A 340 -18.88 18.86 -0.63
CA GLY A 340 -19.05 17.60 -1.30
C GLY A 340 -17.98 17.16 -2.30
N LEU A 341 -17.06 18.00 -2.76
CA LEU A 341 -15.96 17.56 -3.63
C LEU A 341 -14.62 17.75 -2.94
N GLN A 342 -13.91 16.65 -2.66
CA GLN A 342 -12.59 16.68 -2.04
C GLN A 342 -11.53 16.21 -3.03
N LEU A 343 -10.35 16.84 -2.95
CA LEU A 343 -9.14 16.37 -3.58
C LEU A 343 -8.43 15.41 -2.64
N LEU A 344 -8.06 14.25 -3.15
CA LEU A 344 -7.36 13.23 -2.38
C LEU A 344 -6.22 12.65 -3.20
N GLU A 345 -5.07 12.53 -2.55
CA GLU A 345 -3.94 11.79 -3.08
C GLU A 345 -4.06 10.30 -2.75
N ALA A 346 -3.81 9.45 -3.73
CA ALA A 346 -3.83 8.01 -3.52
C ALA A 346 -2.70 7.32 -4.30
N VAL A 347 -2.20 6.22 -3.77
CA VAL A 347 -1.18 5.38 -4.41
C VAL A 347 -1.83 4.11 -4.96
N VAL A 348 -1.48 3.76 -6.19
CA VAL A 348 -1.91 2.52 -6.84
C VAL A 348 -1.16 1.33 -6.23
N ARG A 349 -1.89 0.38 -5.66
CA ARG A 349 -1.33 -0.87 -5.11
C ARG A 349 -0.96 -1.85 -6.22
N ASN A 350 -0.13 -2.85 -5.88
CA ASN A 350 0.27 -3.92 -6.81
C ASN A 350 -0.88 -4.85 -7.24
N ASP A 351 -1.92 -4.95 -6.43
CA ASP A 351 -3.13 -5.73 -6.67
C ASP A 351 -4.29 -4.89 -7.23
N SER A 352 -4.05 -3.62 -7.55
CA SER A 352 -5.05 -2.70 -8.07
C SER A 352 -5.62 -3.17 -9.40
N MET A 353 -6.94 -3.07 -9.53
CA MET A 353 -7.63 -3.32 -10.80
C MET A 353 -7.30 -2.30 -11.89
N MET A 354 -6.66 -1.20 -11.53
CA MET A 354 -6.26 -0.13 -12.46
C MET A 354 -5.02 -0.49 -13.27
N ILE A 355 -4.21 -1.46 -12.84
CA ILE A 355 -2.92 -1.78 -13.46
C ILE A 355 -3.08 -2.11 -14.95
N ASN A 356 -2.22 -1.52 -15.79
CA ASN A 356 -2.22 -1.64 -17.25
C ASN A 356 -3.48 -1.16 -17.97
N ARG A 357 -4.44 -0.56 -17.26
CA ARG A 357 -5.65 0.06 -17.83
C ARG A 357 -5.49 1.57 -17.92
N THR A 358 -6.24 2.19 -18.83
CA THR A 358 -6.33 3.65 -18.97
C THR A 358 -7.55 4.20 -18.26
N VAL A 359 -7.58 5.53 -18.04
CA VAL A 359 -8.72 6.24 -17.47
C VAL A 359 -10.01 5.96 -18.24
N SER A 360 -9.93 5.97 -19.59
CA SER A 360 -11.08 5.72 -20.47
C SER A 360 -11.63 4.30 -20.33
N GLN A 361 -10.74 3.30 -20.14
CA GLN A 361 -11.15 1.92 -19.95
C GLN A 361 -11.81 1.68 -18.58
N LEU A 362 -11.36 2.40 -17.55
CA LEU A 362 -11.90 2.31 -16.19
C LEU A 362 -13.19 3.10 -16.00
N ARG A 363 -13.47 4.06 -16.89
CA ARG A 363 -14.63 4.97 -16.79
C ARG A 363 -14.80 5.54 -15.38
N LEU A 364 -13.68 6.04 -14.79
CA LEU A 364 -13.59 6.47 -13.40
C LEU A 364 -14.71 7.42 -13.00
N GLN A 365 -15.05 8.37 -13.87
CA GLN A 365 -16.11 9.33 -13.62
C GLN A 365 -17.50 8.68 -13.63
N ASN A 366 -17.78 7.79 -14.61
CA ASN A 366 -19.13 7.23 -14.80
C ASN A 366 -19.43 6.09 -13.82
N GLN A 367 -18.42 5.29 -13.43
CA GLN A 367 -18.60 4.12 -12.56
C GLN A 367 -18.36 4.42 -11.09
N PHE A 368 -17.43 5.34 -10.80
CA PHE A 368 -16.95 5.60 -9.44
C PHE A 368 -17.16 7.05 -8.99
N GLY A 369 -17.69 7.93 -9.83
CA GLY A 369 -17.85 9.34 -9.50
C GLY A 369 -16.52 10.05 -9.21
N LEU A 370 -15.38 9.47 -9.63
CA LEU A 370 -14.05 9.98 -9.38
C LEU A 370 -13.49 10.66 -10.63
N HIS A 371 -12.98 11.87 -10.45
CA HIS A 371 -12.26 12.59 -11.48
C HIS A 371 -10.75 12.52 -11.23
N LEU A 372 -9.98 12.05 -12.23
CA LEU A 372 -8.53 12.01 -12.14
C LEU A 372 -7.97 13.37 -12.58
N VAL A 373 -7.36 14.05 -11.64
CA VAL A 373 -6.76 15.41 -11.85
C VAL A 373 -5.32 15.29 -12.36
N ALA A 374 -4.52 14.41 -11.74
CA ALA A 374 -3.12 14.25 -12.13
C ALA A 374 -2.58 12.86 -11.78
N VAL A 375 -1.50 12.46 -12.46
CA VAL A 375 -0.71 11.26 -12.14
C VAL A 375 0.74 11.65 -12.02
N ALA A 376 1.36 11.26 -10.91
CA ALA A 376 2.79 11.38 -10.70
C ALA A 376 3.44 10.00 -10.68
N ARG A 377 4.61 9.88 -11.33
CA ARG A 377 5.45 8.69 -11.39
C ARG A 377 6.90 9.10 -11.28
N ASP A 378 7.70 8.32 -10.53
CA ASP A 378 9.12 8.59 -10.31
C ASP A 378 9.39 10.02 -9.77
N GLY A 379 8.49 10.52 -8.92
CA GLY A 379 8.59 11.84 -8.28
C GLY A 379 8.30 13.03 -9.20
N GLY A 380 7.73 12.81 -10.37
CA GLY A 380 7.35 13.86 -11.32
C GLY A 380 5.98 13.65 -11.95
N ARG A 381 5.32 14.76 -12.33
CA ARG A 381 4.06 14.71 -13.07
C ARG A 381 4.28 14.10 -14.46
N LEU A 382 3.40 13.20 -14.88
CA LEU A 382 3.39 12.69 -16.26
C LEU A 382 2.81 13.77 -17.17
N LYS A 383 3.58 14.14 -18.20
CA LYS A 383 3.17 15.14 -19.21
C LYS A 383 2.33 14.56 -20.36
N GLN A 384 1.93 13.31 -20.26
CA GLN A 384 1.06 12.65 -21.24
C GLN A 384 -0.41 13.00 -20.96
N ARG A 385 -1.27 12.90 -21.97
CA ARG A 385 -2.72 13.06 -21.81
C ARG A 385 -3.22 12.02 -20.79
N LEU A 386 -3.95 12.47 -19.79
CA LEU A 386 -4.43 11.60 -18.68
C LEU A 386 -5.17 10.37 -19.19
N ARG A 387 -5.96 10.54 -20.25
CA ARG A 387 -6.74 9.45 -20.86
C ARG A 387 -5.91 8.30 -21.44
N ASP A 388 -4.66 8.57 -21.83
CA ASP A 388 -3.76 7.62 -22.49
C ASP A 388 -2.76 6.97 -21.51
N ILE A 389 -2.72 7.45 -20.26
CA ILE A 389 -1.84 6.93 -19.22
C ILE A 389 -2.31 5.54 -18.81
N ARG A 390 -1.42 4.57 -18.89
CA ARG A 390 -1.61 3.24 -18.29
C ARG A 390 -1.06 3.25 -16.89
N PHE A 391 -1.92 2.97 -15.92
CA PHE A 391 -1.54 2.95 -14.52
C PHE A 391 -0.55 1.83 -14.21
N ARG A 392 0.39 2.14 -13.31
CA ARG A 392 1.39 1.19 -12.79
C ARG A 392 1.34 1.16 -11.27
N PRO A 393 1.76 0.05 -10.65
CA PRO A 393 1.95 0.02 -9.21
C PRO A 393 2.84 1.17 -8.74
N GLY A 394 2.44 1.81 -7.63
CA GLY A 394 3.18 2.92 -7.06
C GLY A 394 2.90 4.30 -7.69
N ASP A 395 2.10 4.39 -8.76
CA ASP A 395 1.66 5.69 -9.27
C ASP A 395 0.91 6.46 -8.19
N VAL A 396 1.22 7.75 -8.05
CA VAL A 396 0.50 8.66 -7.17
C VAL A 396 -0.55 9.39 -8.00
N LEU A 397 -1.79 9.27 -7.60
CA LEU A 397 -2.96 9.83 -8.25
C LEU A 397 -3.50 10.99 -7.43
N LEU A 398 -3.83 12.09 -8.06
CA LEU A 398 -4.66 13.13 -7.49
C LEU A 398 -6.08 12.94 -8.02
N LEU A 399 -6.98 12.58 -7.12
CA LEU A 399 -8.38 12.27 -7.42
C LEU A 399 -9.31 13.27 -6.76
N GLN A 400 -10.38 13.62 -7.45
CA GLN A 400 -11.45 14.46 -6.95
C GLN A 400 -12.76 13.66 -6.94
N GLY A 401 -13.51 13.72 -5.85
CA GLY A 401 -14.79 13.02 -5.72
C GLY A 401 -15.61 13.46 -4.51
N GLY A 402 -16.84 12.97 -4.42
CA GLY A 402 -17.71 13.20 -3.26
C GLY A 402 -17.19 12.56 -1.99
N GLU A 403 -17.42 13.22 -0.87
CA GLU A 403 -16.85 12.82 0.45
C GLU A 403 -17.21 11.39 0.87
N SER A 404 -18.46 11.00 0.69
CA SER A 404 -18.95 9.68 1.10
C SER A 404 -18.39 8.53 0.27
N ASP A 405 -18.12 8.79 -1.01
CA ASP A 405 -17.86 7.76 -2.00
C ASP A 405 -16.35 7.55 -2.24
N LEU A 406 -15.54 8.55 -1.86
CA LEU A 406 -14.13 8.60 -2.19
C LEU A 406 -13.33 7.43 -1.57
N SER A 407 -13.53 7.15 -0.29
CA SER A 407 -12.79 6.09 0.42
C SER A 407 -13.25 4.69 0.01
N GLU A 408 -14.55 4.48 -0.24
CA GLU A 408 -15.07 3.19 -0.71
C GLU A 408 -14.59 2.89 -2.13
N ASN A 409 -14.67 3.87 -3.02
CA ASN A 409 -14.24 3.73 -4.40
C ASN A 409 -12.72 3.52 -4.53
N LEU A 410 -11.91 4.17 -3.67
CA LEU A 410 -10.46 3.93 -3.63
C LEU A 410 -10.13 2.49 -3.21
N ALA A 411 -10.85 1.96 -2.22
CA ALA A 411 -10.66 0.58 -1.80
C ALA A 411 -11.02 -0.41 -2.92
N ILE A 412 -12.12 -0.17 -3.65
CA ILE A 412 -12.53 -0.98 -4.81
C ILE A 412 -11.49 -0.92 -5.93
N LEU A 413 -10.95 0.27 -6.20
CA LEU A 413 -9.91 0.48 -7.21
C LEU A 413 -8.56 -0.10 -6.81
N GLY A 414 -8.36 -0.46 -5.53
CA GLY A 414 -7.09 -0.94 -5.00
C GLY A 414 -6.06 0.20 -4.87
N CYS A 415 -6.52 1.37 -4.44
CA CYS A 415 -5.67 2.53 -4.16
C CYS A 415 -5.60 2.81 -2.65
N LEU A 416 -4.45 3.31 -2.19
CA LEU A 416 -4.24 3.74 -0.81
C LEU A 416 -4.22 5.27 -0.74
N PRO A 417 -5.03 5.90 0.12
CA PRO A 417 -4.98 7.34 0.33
C PRO A 417 -3.66 7.75 1.01
N LEU A 418 -3.02 8.80 0.51
CA LEU A 418 -1.78 9.37 1.07
C LEU A 418 -2.03 10.46 2.11
N ALA A 419 -3.15 11.15 2.03
CA ALA A 419 -3.58 12.11 3.04
C ALA A 419 -4.66 11.48 3.91
N SER A 420 -4.45 11.48 5.23
CA SER A 420 -5.50 11.09 6.16
C SER A 420 -6.58 12.17 6.17
N ARG A 421 -7.76 11.81 5.76
CA ARG A 421 -8.97 12.46 6.24
C ARG A 421 -9.03 12.31 7.76
N ASN A 422 -9.71 13.24 8.41
CA ASN A 422 -10.03 13.19 9.84
C ASN A 422 -10.08 11.74 10.29
N LEU A 423 -9.06 11.34 11.08
CA LEU A 423 -9.01 10.05 11.74
C LEU A 423 -10.40 9.84 12.33
N SER A 424 -11.18 8.97 11.72
CA SER A 424 -12.46 8.59 12.30
C SER A 424 -12.09 7.96 13.62
N LEU A 425 -12.32 8.68 14.71
CA LEU A 425 -12.14 8.14 16.06
C LEU A 425 -12.94 6.85 16.10
N GLY A 426 -12.26 5.73 15.94
CA GLY A 426 -12.84 4.41 15.98
C GLY A 426 -13.68 4.34 17.25
N GLN A 427 -14.84 3.73 17.19
CA GLN A 427 -15.68 3.62 18.37
C GLN A 427 -14.87 2.92 19.46
N PRO A 428 -14.52 3.57 20.60
CA PRO A 428 -13.59 3.00 21.59
C PRO A 428 -14.07 1.64 22.10
N ARG A 429 -15.37 1.41 22.02
CA ARG A 429 -16.00 0.15 22.38
C ARG A 429 -15.61 -0.99 21.41
N MET A 430 -15.58 -0.74 20.10
CA MET A 430 -15.19 -1.75 19.09
C MET A 430 -13.70 -2.05 19.13
N MET A 431 -12.88 -1.06 19.49
CA MET A 431 -11.45 -1.24 19.73
C MET A 431 -11.20 -2.25 20.87
N VAL A 432 -11.83 -2.05 22.04
CA VAL A 432 -11.70 -2.98 23.18
C VAL A 432 -12.20 -4.36 22.82
N VAL A 433 -13.33 -4.47 22.12
CA VAL A 433 -13.90 -5.75 21.68
C VAL A 433 -12.95 -6.49 20.73
N SER A 434 -12.37 -5.81 19.75
CA SER A 434 -11.40 -6.39 18.81
C SER A 434 -10.17 -6.93 19.54
N LEU A 435 -9.61 -6.14 20.46
CA LEU A 435 -8.48 -6.55 21.30
C LEU A 435 -8.80 -7.76 22.16
N LEU A 436 -9.99 -7.80 22.79
CA LEU A 436 -10.41 -8.94 23.62
C LEU A 436 -10.60 -10.22 22.80
N ILE A 437 -11.21 -10.15 21.61
CA ILE A 437 -11.38 -11.28 20.72
C ILE A 437 -10.02 -11.87 20.35
N PHE A 438 -9.08 -11.00 19.96
CA PHE A 438 -7.74 -11.43 19.59
C PHE A 438 -6.96 -12.01 20.77
N ALA A 439 -6.99 -11.32 21.93
CA ALA A 439 -6.33 -11.81 23.14
C ALA A 439 -6.89 -13.18 23.59
N ALA A 440 -8.19 -13.40 23.48
CA ALA A 440 -8.82 -14.67 23.79
C ALA A 440 -8.34 -15.79 22.83
N ALA A 441 -8.21 -15.51 21.52
CA ALA A 441 -7.69 -16.46 20.55
C ALA A 441 -6.22 -16.82 20.86
N ILE A 442 -5.39 -15.81 21.13
CA ILE A 442 -3.99 -16.02 21.51
C ILE A 442 -3.89 -16.85 22.79
N LEU A 443 -4.70 -16.53 23.80
CA LEU A 443 -4.72 -17.26 25.07
C LEU A 443 -5.14 -18.74 24.87
N ALA A 444 -6.14 -18.99 24.02
CA ALA A 444 -6.58 -20.36 23.69
C ALA A 444 -5.46 -21.16 23.01
N ILE A 445 -4.68 -20.53 22.14
CA ILE A 445 -3.52 -21.15 21.48
C ILE A 445 -2.41 -21.44 22.50
N LEU A 446 -2.08 -20.46 23.36
CA LEU A 446 -1.02 -20.60 24.37
C LEU A 446 -1.32 -21.66 25.44
N LEU A 447 -2.59 -21.81 25.81
CA LEU A 447 -3.03 -22.83 26.76
C LEU A 447 -3.18 -24.22 26.09
N GLY A 448 -2.91 -24.34 24.78
CA GLY A 448 -3.06 -25.60 24.04
C GLY A 448 -4.51 -26.07 23.89
N MET A 449 -5.50 -25.19 24.13
CA MET A 449 -6.92 -25.53 24.06
C MET A 449 -7.40 -25.78 22.64
N LEU A 450 -6.88 -25.00 21.67
CA LEU A 450 -7.25 -25.06 20.27
C LEU A 450 -6.02 -24.92 19.36
N PRO A 451 -5.99 -25.64 18.23
CA PRO A 451 -5.01 -25.40 17.17
C PRO A 451 -5.12 -23.97 16.63
N ALA A 452 -4.00 -23.38 16.19
CA ALA A 452 -3.96 -21.99 15.71
C ALA A 452 -4.97 -21.71 14.60
N ALA A 453 -5.11 -22.61 13.62
CA ALA A 453 -6.08 -22.47 12.53
C ALA A 453 -7.53 -22.33 13.05
N VAL A 454 -7.91 -23.15 14.04
CA VAL A 454 -9.28 -23.14 14.61
C VAL A 454 -9.49 -21.90 15.47
N ALA A 455 -8.53 -21.57 16.35
CA ALA A 455 -8.65 -20.41 17.26
C ALA A 455 -8.74 -19.08 16.47
N LEU A 456 -7.88 -18.89 15.46
CA LEU A 456 -7.87 -17.69 14.64
C LEU A 456 -9.09 -17.60 13.73
N SER A 457 -9.55 -18.72 13.15
CA SER A 457 -10.79 -18.75 12.38
C SER A 457 -12.02 -18.42 13.24
N THR A 458 -12.07 -18.96 14.47
CA THR A 458 -13.14 -18.64 15.42
C THR A 458 -13.13 -17.15 15.76
N ALA A 459 -11.97 -16.54 16.02
CA ALA A 459 -11.83 -15.12 16.29
C ALA A 459 -12.26 -14.26 15.08
N ALA A 460 -11.90 -14.68 13.86
CA ALA A 460 -12.34 -13.99 12.64
C ALA A 460 -13.86 -14.02 12.50
N VAL A 461 -14.50 -15.19 12.68
CA VAL A 461 -15.96 -15.34 12.63
C VAL A 461 -16.63 -14.51 13.73
N VAL A 462 -16.14 -14.56 14.96
CA VAL A 462 -16.67 -13.75 16.08
C VAL A 462 -16.56 -12.24 15.78
N SER A 463 -15.44 -11.78 15.19
CA SER A 463 -15.26 -10.38 14.80
C SER A 463 -16.29 -9.92 13.76
N LEU A 464 -16.65 -10.80 12.81
CA LEU A 464 -17.71 -10.55 11.83
C LEU A 464 -19.11 -10.55 12.48
N MET A 465 -19.38 -11.51 13.37
CA MET A 465 -20.69 -11.64 14.05
C MET A 465 -20.99 -10.50 15.01
N VAL A 466 -19.97 -10.02 15.74
CA VAL A 466 -20.09 -8.90 16.69
C VAL A 466 -20.11 -7.54 15.97
N GLY A 467 -19.82 -7.52 14.66
CA GLY A 467 -19.88 -6.29 13.86
C GLY A 467 -18.63 -5.40 13.98
N VAL A 468 -17.50 -5.93 14.47
CA VAL A 468 -16.22 -5.24 14.41
C VAL A 468 -15.82 -5.01 12.95
N LEU A 469 -16.09 -6.00 12.10
CA LEU A 469 -15.85 -5.95 10.66
C LEU A 469 -17.12 -6.36 9.91
N PRO A 470 -17.62 -5.57 8.94
CA PRO A 470 -18.71 -5.97 8.05
C PRO A 470 -18.33 -7.19 7.22
N LEU A 471 -19.29 -8.07 6.99
CA LEU A 471 -19.07 -9.32 6.25
C LEU A 471 -18.43 -9.07 4.87
N ARG A 472 -18.89 -8.05 4.14
CA ARG A 472 -18.33 -7.66 2.83
C ARG A 472 -16.84 -7.35 2.91
N GLU A 473 -16.42 -6.56 3.91
CA GLU A 473 -15.01 -6.22 4.10
C GLU A 473 -14.18 -7.42 4.56
N GLY A 474 -14.78 -8.34 5.35
CA GLY A 474 -14.15 -9.59 5.73
C GLY A 474 -13.78 -10.45 4.51
N TYR A 475 -14.68 -10.60 3.55
CA TYR A 475 -14.37 -11.30 2.30
C TYR A 475 -13.36 -10.55 1.43
N GLN A 476 -13.43 -9.23 1.38
CA GLN A 476 -12.47 -8.42 0.63
C GLN A 476 -11.06 -8.42 1.24
N ALA A 477 -10.95 -8.68 2.54
CA ALA A 477 -9.66 -8.79 3.22
C ALA A 477 -8.87 -10.04 2.82
N ILE A 478 -9.56 -11.07 2.31
CA ILE A 478 -8.94 -12.34 1.93
C ILE A 478 -8.18 -12.15 0.61
N ASP A 479 -6.86 -12.28 0.66
CA ASP A 479 -5.99 -12.27 -0.53
C ASP A 479 -6.08 -13.62 -1.26
N GLY A 480 -7.03 -13.73 -2.19
CA GLY A 480 -7.25 -14.93 -2.99
C GLY A 480 -5.98 -15.45 -3.69
N PRO A 481 -5.20 -14.61 -4.37
CA PRO A 481 -3.92 -14.98 -4.96
C PRO A 481 -2.94 -15.69 -4.02
N VAL A 482 -2.81 -15.24 -2.79
CA VAL A 482 -1.94 -15.89 -1.78
C VAL A 482 -2.49 -17.25 -1.40
N LEU A 483 -3.81 -17.38 -1.21
CA LEU A 483 -4.43 -18.67 -0.88
C LEU A 483 -4.28 -19.69 -2.02
N VAL A 484 -4.44 -19.24 -3.26
CA VAL A 484 -4.24 -20.10 -4.45
C VAL A 484 -2.78 -20.54 -4.55
N LEU A 485 -1.82 -19.62 -4.35
CA LEU A 485 -0.40 -19.97 -4.34
C LEU A 485 -0.11 -21.08 -3.32
N LEU A 486 -0.58 -20.89 -2.07
CA LEU A 486 -0.35 -21.85 -0.99
C LEU A 486 -1.02 -23.20 -1.29
N GLY A 487 -2.32 -23.18 -1.58
CA GLY A 487 -3.09 -24.39 -1.83
C GLY A 487 -2.58 -25.22 -3.01
N ALA A 488 -2.07 -24.55 -4.06
CA ALA A 488 -1.52 -25.21 -5.24
C ALA A 488 -0.10 -25.74 -5.04
N MET A 489 0.74 -25.01 -4.28
CA MET A 489 2.17 -25.35 -4.18
C MET A 489 2.45 -26.38 -3.07
N ILE A 490 1.57 -26.59 -2.11
CA ILE A 490 1.73 -27.63 -1.07
C ILE A 490 1.85 -29.02 -1.73
N PRO A 491 0.91 -29.51 -2.57
CA PRO A 491 1.04 -30.82 -3.21
C PRO A 491 2.25 -30.91 -4.15
N VAL A 492 2.63 -29.80 -4.82
CA VAL A 492 3.83 -29.78 -5.68
C VAL A 492 5.11 -29.92 -4.84
N GLY A 493 5.14 -29.33 -3.64
CA GLY A 493 6.24 -29.49 -2.68
C GLY A 493 6.36 -30.92 -2.18
N GLU A 494 5.24 -31.56 -1.84
CA GLU A 494 5.18 -32.97 -1.43
C GLU A 494 5.64 -33.92 -2.55
N ALA A 495 5.32 -33.59 -3.81
CA ALA A 495 5.78 -34.36 -4.96
C ALA A 495 7.33 -34.35 -5.10
N LEU A 496 8.03 -33.32 -4.63
CA LEU A 496 9.50 -33.30 -4.63
C LEU A 496 10.07 -34.34 -3.66
N GLU A 497 9.43 -34.55 -2.51
CA GLU A 497 9.82 -35.56 -1.54
C GLU A 497 9.50 -36.96 -2.03
N THR A 498 8.26 -37.20 -2.46
CA THR A 498 7.77 -38.51 -2.88
C THR A 498 8.46 -39.05 -4.14
N SER A 499 8.91 -38.14 -5.04
CA SER A 499 9.66 -38.50 -6.26
C SER A 499 11.15 -38.80 -6.02
N GLY A 500 11.65 -38.65 -4.79
CA GLY A 500 13.09 -38.75 -4.48
C GLY A 500 13.93 -37.55 -4.98
N GLY A 501 13.30 -36.50 -5.50
CA GLY A 501 13.99 -35.29 -5.94
C GLY A 501 14.74 -34.59 -4.81
N ALA A 502 14.16 -34.59 -3.61
CA ALA A 502 14.78 -34.06 -2.42
C ALA A 502 16.13 -34.74 -2.10
N ALA A 503 16.18 -36.07 -2.17
CA ALA A 503 17.40 -36.84 -1.95
C ALA A 503 18.50 -36.48 -2.97
N LEU A 504 18.15 -36.33 -4.26
CA LEU A 504 19.11 -35.93 -5.29
C LEU A 504 19.70 -34.52 -5.06
N ILE A 505 18.92 -33.59 -4.52
CA ILE A 505 19.43 -32.26 -4.13
C ILE A 505 20.43 -32.42 -2.98
N ALA A 506 20.09 -33.23 -1.96
CA ALA A 506 20.95 -33.50 -0.81
C ALA A 506 22.29 -34.13 -1.25
N ASP A 507 22.24 -35.15 -2.10
CA ASP A 507 23.43 -35.83 -2.63
C ASP A 507 24.32 -34.88 -3.44
N ALA A 508 23.71 -34.05 -4.32
CA ALA A 508 24.43 -33.06 -5.10
C ALA A 508 25.13 -32.02 -4.20
N LEU A 509 24.45 -31.54 -3.17
CA LEU A 509 24.97 -30.57 -2.23
C LEU A 509 26.05 -31.15 -1.32
N GLN A 510 25.93 -32.43 -0.91
CA GLN A 510 27.00 -33.14 -0.21
C GLN A 510 28.24 -33.31 -1.12
N ALA A 511 28.06 -33.62 -2.40
CA ALA A 511 29.16 -33.75 -3.34
C ALA A 511 29.93 -32.44 -3.53
N PHE A 512 29.22 -31.28 -3.52
CA PHE A 512 29.85 -29.96 -3.66
C PHE A 512 30.32 -29.36 -2.32
N GLY A 513 29.61 -29.64 -1.21
CA GLY A 513 29.76 -28.98 0.09
C GLY A 513 30.17 -29.90 1.24
N GLY A 514 30.39 -31.20 1.03
CA GLY A 514 30.63 -32.20 2.10
C GLY A 514 31.85 -31.94 2.99
N GLN A 515 32.68 -30.93 2.65
CA GLN A 515 33.78 -30.46 3.50
C GLN A 515 33.45 -29.14 4.24
N TRP A 516 32.33 -28.55 3.99
CA TRP A 516 31.96 -27.27 4.61
C TRP A 516 31.22 -27.51 5.93
N PRO A 517 31.51 -26.71 6.97
CA PRO A 517 30.73 -26.76 8.20
C PRO A 517 29.25 -26.50 7.92
N VAL A 518 28.36 -27.22 8.60
CA VAL A 518 26.90 -27.10 8.44
C VAL A 518 26.42 -25.63 8.56
N VAL A 519 27.09 -24.86 9.44
CA VAL A 519 26.81 -23.41 9.62
C VAL A 519 27.05 -22.61 8.35
N VAL A 520 28.09 -22.95 7.57
CA VAL A 520 28.37 -22.26 6.28
C VAL A 520 27.30 -22.59 5.26
N THR A 521 26.85 -23.83 5.21
CA THR A 521 25.75 -24.25 4.34
C THR A 521 24.44 -23.57 4.74
N LEU A 522 24.15 -23.47 6.04
CA LEU A 522 23.00 -22.75 6.56
C LEU A 522 23.04 -21.24 6.17
N ALA A 523 24.21 -20.59 6.28
CA ALA A 523 24.41 -19.22 5.85
C ALA A 523 24.26 -19.05 4.32
N GLY A 524 24.75 -20.02 3.56
CA GLY A 524 24.57 -20.07 2.09
C GLY A 524 23.10 -20.20 1.68
N LEU A 525 22.35 -21.09 2.34
CA LEU A 525 20.89 -21.24 2.17
C LEU A 525 20.17 -19.94 2.50
N PHE A 526 20.52 -19.31 3.61
CA PHE A 526 19.96 -18.02 4.03
C PHE A 526 20.18 -16.95 2.97
N LEU A 527 21.39 -16.79 2.46
CA LEU A 527 21.74 -15.82 1.42
C LEU A 527 21.00 -16.11 0.11
N LEU A 528 20.95 -17.37 -0.31
CA LEU A 528 20.28 -17.77 -1.53
C LEU A 528 18.77 -17.46 -1.45
N SER A 529 18.12 -17.84 -0.36
CA SER A 529 16.72 -17.57 -0.11
C SER A 529 16.42 -16.07 -0.06
N MET A 530 17.26 -15.29 0.59
CA MET A 530 17.14 -13.83 0.65
C MET A 530 17.31 -13.18 -0.73
N LEU A 531 18.26 -13.61 -1.54
CA LEU A 531 18.44 -13.12 -2.90
C LEU A 531 17.26 -13.47 -3.78
N LEU A 532 16.76 -14.70 -3.68
CA LEU A 532 15.58 -15.15 -4.42
C LEU A 532 14.36 -14.29 -4.07
N SER A 533 14.12 -13.99 -2.80
CA SER A 533 13.02 -13.14 -2.33
C SER A 533 13.09 -11.69 -2.83
N ASN A 534 14.25 -11.20 -3.23
CA ASN A 534 14.38 -9.88 -3.86
C ASN A 534 13.99 -9.85 -5.35
N ILE A 535 13.84 -11.03 -5.97
CA ILE A 535 13.48 -11.20 -7.39
C ILE A 535 12.05 -11.70 -7.54
N VAL A 536 11.66 -12.65 -6.68
CA VAL A 536 10.36 -13.33 -6.66
C VAL A 536 9.60 -12.89 -5.40
N ASN A 537 8.27 -13.03 -5.41
CA ASN A 537 7.46 -12.80 -4.22
C ASN A 537 7.96 -13.67 -3.03
N ASN A 538 8.01 -13.09 -1.84
CA ASN A 538 8.53 -13.72 -0.63
C ASN A 538 7.83 -15.04 -0.25
N ALA A 539 6.51 -15.16 -0.47
CA ALA A 539 5.77 -16.39 -0.26
C ALA A 539 6.22 -17.49 -1.23
N ALA A 540 6.37 -17.15 -2.52
CA ALA A 540 6.86 -18.09 -3.53
C ALA A 540 8.31 -18.54 -3.23
N ALA A 541 9.16 -17.62 -2.77
CA ALA A 541 10.52 -17.94 -2.36
C ALA A 541 10.53 -18.94 -1.20
N ALA A 542 9.67 -18.75 -0.17
CA ALA A 542 9.57 -19.66 0.95
C ALA A 542 9.11 -21.06 0.53
N VAL A 543 8.08 -21.15 -0.34
CA VAL A 543 7.56 -22.43 -0.84
C VAL A 543 8.63 -23.21 -1.61
N LEU A 544 9.40 -22.52 -2.46
CA LEU A 544 10.45 -23.17 -3.26
C LEU A 544 11.66 -23.60 -2.41
N MET A 545 12.00 -22.80 -1.40
CA MET A 545 13.19 -23.06 -0.58
C MET A 545 12.95 -24.03 0.58
N ALA A 546 11.69 -24.23 1.01
CA ALA A 546 11.37 -25.13 2.12
C ALA A 546 11.80 -26.59 1.87
N PRO A 547 11.45 -27.23 0.72
CA PRO A 547 11.92 -28.60 0.42
C PRO A 547 13.45 -28.70 0.32
N ILE A 548 14.10 -27.67 -0.24
CA ILE A 548 15.56 -27.62 -0.35
C ILE A 548 16.20 -27.55 1.04
N ALA A 549 15.63 -26.75 1.94
CA ALA A 549 16.07 -26.64 3.32
C ALA A 549 15.97 -27.97 4.08
N ALA A 550 14.83 -28.67 3.94
CA ALA A 550 14.63 -29.99 4.56
C ALA A 550 15.60 -31.03 4.00
N SER A 551 15.81 -31.06 2.69
CA SER A 551 16.74 -31.98 2.05
C SER A 551 18.20 -31.74 2.50
N LEU A 552 18.59 -30.46 2.65
CA LEU A 552 19.90 -30.09 3.20
C LEU A 552 20.08 -30.59 4.62
N ALA A 553 19.09 -30.39 5.50
CA ALA A 553 19.13 -30.86 6.87
C ALA A 553 19.31 -32.36 6.94
N GLN A 554 18.52 -33.12 6.15
CA GLN A 554 18.63 -34.59 6.06
C GLN A 554 20.00 -35.02 5.54
N GLY A 555 20.57 -34.31 4.53
CA GLY A 555 21.88 -34.64 3.98
C GLY A 555 23.03 -34.43 4.96
N PHE A 556 22.88 -33.57 5.96
CA PHE A 556 23.86 -33.35 7.03
C PHE A 556 23.55 -34.11 8.33
N ASP A 557 22.52 -34.96 8.35
CA ASP A 557 22.00 -35.64 9.56
C ASP A 557 21.73 -34.63 10.70
N ALA A 558 21.21 -33.44 10.32
CA ALA A 558 20.95 -32.32 11.20
C ALA A 558 19.43 -32.11 11.38
N SER A 559 19.05 -31.37 12.42
CA SER A 559 17.66 -30.96 12.62
C SER A 559 17.14 -30.11 11.46
N VAL A 560 15.90 -30.34 11.04
CA VAL A 560 15.25 -29.56 9.96
C VAL A 560 14.90 -28.14 10.41
N ASP A 561 14.69 -27.94 11.72
CA ASP A 561 14.20 -26.69 12.29
C ASP A 561 15.09 -25.46 12.01
N PRO A 562 16.43 -25.49 12.22
CA PRO A 562 17.27 -24.34 11.91
C PRO A 562 17.29 -24.00 10.43
N PHE A 563 17.20 -24.99 9.52
CA PHE A 563 17.19 -24.75 8.09
C PHE A 563 15.87 -24.13 7.63
N LEU A 564 14.75 -24.62 8.14
CA LEU A 564 13.43 -24.04 7.87
C LEU A 564 13.31 -22.64 8.45
N MET A 565 13.81 -22.40 9.66
CA MET A 565 13.81 -21.07 10.28
C MET A 565 14.69 -20.09 9.49
N ALA A 566 15.83 -20.53 8.95
CA ALA A 566 16.67 -19.73 8.08
C ALA A 566 15.93 -19.29 6.82
N VAL A 567 15.17 -20.18 6.19
CA VAL A 567 14.33 -19.83 5.03
C VAL A 567 13.21 -18.86 5.41
N ALA A 568 12.50 -19.09 6.51
CA ALA A 568 11.41 -18.19 6.96
C ALA A 568 11.89 -16.75 7.14
N VAL A 569 13.01 -16.57 7.86
CA VAL A 569 13.59 -15.25 8.12
C VAL A 569 14.11 -14.63 6.83
N SER A 570 14.91 -15.35 6.05
CA SER A 570 15.57 -14.81 4.86
C SER A 570 14.60 -14.49 3.72
N ALA A 571 13.57 -15.33 3.50
CA ALA A 571 12.55 -15.09 2.49
C ALA A 571 11.72 -13.82 2.79
N SER A 572 11.64 -13.41 4.05
CA SER A 572 10.94 -12.18 4.44
C SER A 572 11.82 -10.92 4.37
N CYS A 573 13.11 -11.05 4.05
CA CYS A 573 14.10 -9.96 4.04
C CYS A 573 14.36 -9.39 2.63
N ALA A 574 13.32 -8.94 1.96
CA ALA A 574 13.40 -8.34 0.63
C ALA A 574 13.74 -6.84 0.70
N PHE A 575 14.98 -6.49 1.08
CA PHE A 575 15.42 -5.11 1.27
C PHE A 575 16.14 -4.51 0.06
N LEU A 576 16.64 -5.31 -0.88
CA LEU A 576 17.55 -4.84 -1.92
C LEU A 576 16.85 -4.17 -3.10
N THR A 577 15.60 -4.52 -3.36
CA THR A 577 14.83 -4.03 -4.51
C THR A 577 13.44 -3.53 -4.11
N PRO A 578 12.88 -2.57 -4.86
CA PRO A 578 11.50 -2.13 -4.63
C PRO A 578 10.45 -3.18 -5.04
N ILE A 579 10.79 -4.13 -5.93
CA ILE A 579 9.86 -5.15 -6.43
C ILE A 579 9.81 -6.40 -5.56
N GLY A 580 10.80 -6.64 -4.70
CA GLY A 580 10.87 -7.84 -3.85
C GLY A 580 9.72 -7.92 -2.85
N HIS A 581 9.18 -6.78 -2.40
CA HIS A 581 8.04 -6.75 -1.48
C HIS A 581 7.10 -5.57 -1.77
N GLN A 582 5.79 -5.79 -1.60
CA GLN A 582 4.77 -4.76 -1.83
C GLN A 582 4.98 -3.50 -0.97
N SER A 583 5.46 -3.65 0.28
CA SER A 583 5.79 -2.51 1.15
C SER A 583 6.81 -1.57 0.51
N ASN A 584 7.83 -2.11 -0.15
CA ASN A 584 8.84 -1.31 -0.82
C ASN A 584 8.28 -0.54 -2.03
N THR A 585 7.41 -1.22 -2.81
CA THR A 585 6.74 -0.59 -3.97
C THR A 585 5.84 0.57 -3.54
N LEU A 586 5.11 0.43 -2.41
CA LEU A 586 4.22 1.47 -1.91
C LEU A 586 4.95 2.76 -1.54
N VAL A 587 6.17 2.68 -1.02
CA VAL A 587 6.94 3.86 -0.63
C VAL A 587 7.80 4.43 -1.76
N LEU A 588 7.93 3.73 -2.89
CA LEU A 588 8.81 4.09 -4.00
C LEU A 588 8.54 5.51 -4.49
N ASN A 589 7.34 5.77 -4.96
CA ASN A 589 6.96 7.06 -5.54
C ASN A 589 6.68 8.14 -4.47
N PRO A 590 5.94 7.88 -3.38
CA PRO A 590 5.77 8.88 -2.31
C PRO A 590 7.07 9.37 -1.71
N GLY A 591 8.07 8.48 -1.61
CA GLY A 591 9.41 8.83 -1.14
C GLY A 591 10.32 9.42 -2.21
N GLY A 592 9.88 9.46 -3.48
CA GLY A 592 10.68 9.93 -4.60
C GLY A 592 11.92 9.08 -4.90
N TYR A 593 11.88 7.79 -4.51
CA TYR A 593 13.02 6.89 -4.70
C TYR A 593 13.14 6.42 -6.14
N ARG A 594 14.38 6.05 -6.50
CA ARG A 594 14.69 5.30 -7.72
C ARG A 594 14.94 3.84 -7.37
N PHE A 595 14.83 2.96 -8.35
CA PHE A 595 15.08 1.53 -8.17
C PHE A 595 16.41 1.25 -7.43
N GLY A 596 17.47 1.92 -7.83
CA GLY A 596 18.81 1.76 -7.26
C GLY A 596 19.03 2.45 -5.90
N ASP A 597 18.02 2.99 -5.23
CA ASP A 597 18.20 3.61 -3.91
C ASP A 597 18.07 2.59 -2.78
N PHE A 598 17.30 1.53 -2.99
CA PHE A 598 16.96 0.53 -1.96
C PHE A 598 18.18 -0.24 -1.46
N TRP A 599 19.10 -0.63 -2.36
CA TRP A 599 20.28 -1.42 -1.97
C TRP A 599 21.23 -0.68 -1.03
N LYS A 600 21.23 0.66 -1.03
CA LYS A 600 22.13 1.47 -0.19
C LYS A 600 21.88 1.25 1.30
N LEU A 601 20.62 1.23 1.71
CA LEU A 601 20.21 0.86 3.07
C LEU A 601 20.01 -0.66 3.17
N GLY A 602 19.46 -1.28 2.14
CA GLY A 602 19.06 -2.69 2.14
C GLY A 602 20.23 -3.65 2.28
N LEU A 603 21.35 -3.44 1.58
CA LEU A 603 22.51 -4.34 1.66
C LEU A 603 23.15 -4.35 3.06
N PRO A 604 23.48 -3.20 3.67
CA PRO A 604 23.98 -3.20 5.03
C PRO A 604 23.00 -3.79 6.04
N LEU A 605 21.70 -3.51 5.91
CA LEU A 605 20.67 -4.10 6.78
C LEU A 605 20.61 -5.62 6.61
N SER A 606 20.68 -6.12 5.37
CA SER A 606 20.71 -7.57 5.08
C SER A 606 21.90 -8.26 5.76
N LEU A 607 23.06 -7.61 5.79
CA LEU A 607 24.24 -8.13 6.48
C LEU A 607 24.05 -8.14 8.01
N VAL A 608 23.43 -7.11 8.58
CA VAL A 608 23.08 -7.07 10.01
C VAL A 608 22.11 -8.20 10.34
N VAL A 609 21.08 -8.39 9.52
CA VAL A 609 20.10 -9.47 9.69
C VAL A 609 20.77 -10.84 9.63
N LEU A 610 21.62 -11.09 8.64
CA LEU A 610 22.37 -12.34 8.51
C LEU A 610 23.24 -12.60 9.75
N ALA A 611 24.00 -11.58 10.18
CA ALA A 611 24.93 -11.66 11.31
C ALA A 611 24.24 -11.94 12.66
N VAL A 612 22.97 -11.52 12.81
CA VAL A 612 22.17 -11.77 14.01
C VAL A 612 21.34 -13.05 13.87
N ALA A 613 20.74 -13.28 12.70
CA ALA A 613 19.83 -14.40 12.48
C ALA A 613 20.54 -15.76 12.64
N ILE A 614 21.70 -15.94 12.01
CA ILE A 614 22.39 -17.25 12.04
C ILE A 614 22.76 -17.67 13.48
N PRO A 615 23.46 -16.83 14.30
CA PRO A 615 23.72 -17.20 15.69
C PRO A 615 22.45 -17.42 16.51
N MET A 616 21.43 -16.60 16.32
CA MET A 616 20.18 -16.74 17.05
C MET A 616 19.42 -18.02 16.67
N ILE A 617 19.40 -18.37 15.38
CA ILE A 617 18.81 -19.64 14.91
C ILE A 617 19.52 -20.82 15.57
N LEU A 618 20.84 -20.85 15.55
CA LEU A 618 21.62 -21.94 16.15
C LEU A 618 21.51 -22.01 17.66
N LEU A 619 21.26 -20.89 18.34
CA LEU A 619 21.03 -20.84 19.77
C LEU A 619 19.66 -21.40 20.16
N VAL A 620 18.62 -21.06 19.39
CA VAL A 620 17.22 -21.43 19.69
C VAL A 620 16.88 -22.82 19.11
N TRP A 621 17.40 -23.11 17.94
CA TRP A 621 17.19 -24.32 17.18
C TRP A 621 18.55 -24.99 16.89
N PRO A 622 19.05 -25.84 17.79
CA PRO A 622 20.32 -26.55 17.57
C PRO A 622 20.27 -27.46 16.34
N LEU A 623 21.43 -27.66 15.72
CA LEU A 623 21.61 -28.52 14.54
C LEU A 623 21.37 -29.99 14.86
#